data_018f77c7eeec40774ba8ce121a6bd333
#
_entry.id   018f77c7eeec40774ba8ce121a6bd333
#
_cell.length_a   1.000
_cell.length_b   1.000
_cell.length_c   1.000
_cell.angle_alpha   90.00
_cell.angle_beta   90.00
_cell.angle_gamma   90.00
#
_symmetry.space_group_name_H-M   'P 1'
#
loop_
_entity.id
_entity.type
_entity.pdbx_description
1 polymer ?
#
loop_
_entity_poly.entity_id
_entity_poly.type
_entity_poly.pdbx_seq_one_letter_code
_entity_poly.pdbx_strand_id
1 'polypeptide(L)'
;AIAEAAVRPNIHFVAIKSAEQLDIQFLHRIRSRLVRQRTSLVNEMRAIAFEHGITIPLGVVACEKEIAALTLDSESELISSICRTTLADLLNELRVLQKRIKTTEARLLSLTKKNDLCERLQTIPGIGPLSASALVSSVGDPSSFKNGRQFAASLGLVPRHSGTGGAHKNKILGISKRGDSYLRQLLVHGARTVIQHVDKRCDPEAEWIKKLKEAKGWNKTAV
;
A
#
# COMPACT_ATOMS: atom_id res chain seq x y z
N ALA A 1 -25.08 -18.28 -14.41
CA ALA A 1 -24.78 -17.22 -13.42
C ALA A 1 -24.54 -15.84 -14.08
N ILE A 2 -23.55 -15.66 -15.01
CA ILE A 2 -23.28 -14.34 -15.64
C ILE A 2 -24.45 -13.85 -16.49
N ALA A 3 -24.98 -14.70 -17.39
CA ALA A 3 -26.13 -14.36 -18.25
C ALA A 3 -27.38 -14.05 -17.41
N GLU A 4 -27.60 -14.77 -16.33
CA GLU A 4 -28.70 -14.53 -15.39
C GLU A 4 -28.51 -13.20 -14.64
N ALA A 5 -27.28 -12.88 -14.22
CA ALA A 5 -26.97 -11.60 -13.59
C ALA A 5 -27.24 -10.42 -14.54
N ALA A 6 -26.95 -10.57 -15.83
CA ALA A 6 -27.12 -9.52 -16.83
C ALA A 6 -28.60 -9.07 -17.01
N VAL A 7 -29.56 -9.94 -16.74
CA VAL A 7 -31.00 -9.63 -16.87
C VAL A 7 -31.68 -9.25 -15.55
N ARG A 8 -30.96 -9.27 -14.43
CA ARG A 8 -31.53 -8.91 -13.13
C ARG A 8 -31.50 -7.39 -12.90
N PRO A 9 -32.64 -6.74 -12.65
CA PRO A 9 -32.73 -5.27 -12.53
C PRO A 9 -32.00 -4.70 -11.31
N ASN A 10 -31.71 -5.52 -10.29
CA ASN A 10 -31.07 -5.09 -9.05
C ASN A 10 -29.53 -5.23 -9.04
N ILE A 11 -28.93 -5.65 -10.16
CA ILE A 11 -27.47 -5.78 -10.26
C ILE A 11 -26.91 -4.52 -10.94
N HIS A 12 -26.09 -3.79 -10.21
CA HIS A 12 -25.36 -2.66 -10.76
C HIS A 12 -24.03 -3.13 -11.33
N PHE A 13 -23.83 -2.94 -12.62
CA PHE A 13 -22.60 -3.28 -13.29
C PHE A 13 -21.56 -2.17 -13.10
N VAL A 14 -20.30 -2.58 -12.96
CA VAL A 14 -19.17 -1.67 -12.94
C VAL A 14 -18.93 -1.15 -14.36
N ALA A 15 -18.67 0.16 -14.50
CA ALA A 15 -18.32 0.74 -15.78
C ALA A 15 -17.07 0.07 -16.39
N ILE A 16 -17.09 -0.12 -17.71
CA ILE A 16 -15.94 -0.67 -18.43
C ILE A 16 -14.80 0.35 -18.38
N LYS A 17 -13.62 -0.11 -17.99
CA LYS A 17 -12.44 0.75 -17.88
C LYS A 17 -11.89 1.10 -19.24
N SER A 18 -11.41 2.34 -19.41
CA SER A 18 -10.66 2.73 -20.59
C SER A 18 -9.30 2.02 -20.68
N ALA A 19 -8.70 2.00 -21.86
CA ALA A 19 -7.35 1.47 -22.06
C ALA A 19 -6.32 2.13 -21.14
N GLU A 20 -6.39 3.46 -21.00
CA GLU A 20 -5.52 4.22 -20.08
C GLU A 20 -5.69 3.79 -18.62
N GLN A 21 -6.93 3.58 -18.16
CA GLN A 21 -7.18 3.09 -16.80
C GLN A 21 -6.59 1.70 -16.57
N LEU A 22 -6.69 0.82 -17.57
CA LEU A 22 -6.09 -0.52 -17.52
C LEU A 22 -4.57 -0.46 -17.48
N ASP A 23 -3.94 0.39 -18.28
CA ASP A 23 -2.49 0.57 -18.31
C ASP A 23 -1.96 1.07 -16.96
N ILE A 24 -2.62 2.06 -16.35
CA ILE A 24 -2.29 2.55 -15.01
C ILE A 24 -2.44 1.42 -13.99
N GLN A 25 -3.50 0.62 -14.06
CA GLN A 25 -3.68 -0.52 -13.16
C GLN A 25 -2.59 -1.58 -13.32
N PHE A 26 -2.15 -1.86 -14.56
CA PHE A 26 -1.05 -2.78 -14.80
C PHE A 26 0.26 -2.29 -14.18
N LEU A 27 0.56 -1.00 -14.31
CA LEU A 27 1.73 -0.40 -13.66
C LEU A 27 1.67 -0.52 -12.14
N HIS A 28 0.50 -0.27 -11.52
CA HIS A 28 0.30 -0.47 -10.09
C HIS A 28 0.49 -1.92 -9.65
N ARG A 29 -0.02 -2.89 -10.42
CA ARG A 29 0.15 -4.33 -10.15
C ARG A 29 1.62 -4.75 -10.27
N ILE A 30 2.33 -4.26 -11.29
CA ILE A 30 3.77 -4.51 -11.48
C ILE A 30 4.54 -3.93 -10.30
N ARG A 31 4.29 -2.66 -9.93
CA ARG A 31 4.92 -2.03 -8.77
C ARG A 31 4.68 -2.82 -7.49
N SER A 32 3.45 -3.20 -7.22
CA SER A 32 3.09 -3.98 -6.02
C SER A 32 3.84 -5.31 -5.95
N ARG A 33 3.97 -6.01 -7.08
CA ARG A 33 4.75 -7.25 -7.18
C ARG A 33 6.24 -7.00 -6.90
N LEU A 34 6.83 -5.98 -7.53
CA LEU A 34 8.25 -5.65 -7.34
C LEU A 34 8.56 -5.24 -5.89
N VAL A 35 7.68 -4.48 -5.24
CA VAL A 35 7.84 -4.10 -3.83
C VAL A 35 7.77 -5.33 -2.92
N ARG A 36 6.89 -6.29 -3.19
CA ARG A 36 6.84 -7.55 -2.43
C ARG A 36 8.11 -8.38 -2.62
N GLN A 37 8.59 -8.51 -3.86
CA GLN A 37 9.86 -9.21 -4.16
C GLN A 37 11.03 -8.57 -3.42
N ARG A 38 11.14 -7.23 -3.45
CA ARG A 38 12.16 -6.50 -2.69
C ARG A 38 12.09 -6.80 -1.19
N THR A 39 10.89 -6.80 -0.62
CA THR A 39 10.72 -7.07 0.81
C THR A 39 11.11 -8.52 1.16
N SER A 40 10.73 -9.48 0.32
CA SER A 40 11.13 -10.88 0.49
C SER A 40 12.65 -11.04 0.44
N LEU A 41 13.28 -10.45 -0.57
CA LEU A 41 14.73 -10.52 -0.76
C LEU A 41 15.51 -9.87 0.41
N VAL A 42 15.05 -8.71 0.91
CA VAL A 42 15.65 -8.07 2.09
C VAL A 42 15.52 -8.95 3.34
N ASN A 43 14.39 -9.61 3.53
CA ASN A 43 14.21 -10.52 4.65
C ASN A 43 15.07 -11.77 4.53
N GLU A 44 15.24 -12.31 3.32
CA GLU A 44 16.11 -13.44 3.03
C GLU A 44 17.57 -13.11 3.34
N MET A 45 18.10 -11.99 2.83
CA MET A 45 19.47 -11.55 3.14
C MET A 45 19.68 -11.34 4.64
N ARG A 46 18.68 -10.78 5.34
CA ARG A 46 18.73 -10.60 6.80
C ARG A 46 18.72 -11.94 7.54
N ALA A 47 17.95 -12.92 7.07
CA ALA A 47 17.92 -14.25 7.65
C ALA A 47 19.26 -14.95 7.46
N ILE A 48 19.86 -14.91 6.27
CA ILE A 48 21.20 -15.47 6.01
C ILE A 48 22.25 -14.83 6.94
N ALA A 49 22.27 -13.51 7.07
CA ALA A 49 23.21 -12.83 7.98
C ALA A 49 22.97 -13.23 9.44
N PHE A 50 21.72 -13.38 9.85
CA PHE A 50 21.36 -13.78 11.21
C PHE A 50 21.82 -15.20 11.57
N GLU A 51 21.78 -16.15 10.63
CA GLU A 51 22.36 -17.49 10.80
C GLU A 51 23.87 -17.47 11.11
N HIS A 52 24.57 -16.43 10.67
CA HIS A 52 25.97 -16.18 10.99
C HIS A 52 26.18 -15.26 12.20
N GLY A 53 25.16 -15.03 13.02
CA GLY A 53 25.22 -14.19 14.22
C GLY A 53 25.23 -12.67 13.93
N ILE A 54 25.00 -12.26 12.68
CA ILE A 54 25.04 -10.85 12.25
C ILE A 54 23.62 -10.26 12.26
N THR A 55 23.39 -9.27 13.10
CA THR A 55 22.10 -8.58 13.18
C THR A 55 22.08 -7.33 12.31
N ILE A 56 21.22 -7.30 11.30
CA ILE A 56 21.05 -6.16 10.39
C ILE A 56 19.82 -5.34 10.82
N PRO A 57 19.96 -4.00 10.96
CA PRO A 57 18.85 -3.12 11.30
C PRO A 57 17.69 -3.19 10.29
N LEU A 58 16.50 -2.75 10.72
CA LEU A 58 15.32 -2.72 9.85
C LEU A 58 15.48 -1.67 8.75
N GLY A 59 14.98 -2.01 7.57
CA GLY A 59 14.92 -1.12 6.41
C GLY A 59 15.81 -1.59 5.25
N VAL A 60 15.39 -1.21 4.04
CA VAL A 60 16.08 -1.62 2.80
C VAL A 60 17.46 -1.00 2.70
N VAL A 61 17.59 0.29 3.07
CA VAL A 61 18.85 1.03 2.99
C VAL A 61 19.89 0.49 3.98
N ALA A 62 19.46 0.19 5.21
CA ALA A 62 20.31 -0.42 6.21
C ALA A 62 20.80 -1.81 5.75
N CYS A 63 19.87 -2.64 5.25
CA CYS A 63 20.22 -3.95 4.74
C CYS A 63 21.22 -3.87 3.58
N GLU A 64 20.99 -2.98 2.61
CA GLU A 64 21.91 -2.79 1.48
C GLU A 64 23.33 -2.39 1.94
N LYS A 65 23.42 -1.45 2.89
CA LYS A 65 24.68 -0.97 3.43
C LYS A 65 25.44 -2.08 4.16
N GLU A 66 24.78 -2.77 5.07
CA GLU A 66 25.42 -3.81 5.90
C GLU A 66 25.85 -5.02 5.05
N ILE A 67 24.99 -5.47 4.14
CA ILE A 67 25.34 -6.57 3.23
C ILE A 67 26.49 -6.16 2.30
N ALA A 68 26.51 -4.93 1.78
CA ALA A 68 27.63 -4.45 0.97
C ALA A 68 28.93 -4.46 1.76
N ALA A 69 28.94 -4.03 3.02
CA ALA A 69 30.11 -4.08 3.88
C ALA A 69 30.60 -5.52 4.09
N LEU A 70 29.69 -6.46 4.41
CA LEU A 70 30.01 -7.88 4.59
C LEU A 70 30.58 -8.56 3.32
N THR A 71 30.11 -8.14 2.15
CA THR A 71 30.59 -8.71 0.88
C THR A 71 31.94 -8.16 0.46
N LEU A 72 32.31 -6.95 0.88
CA LEU A 72 33.61 -6.32 0.59
C LEU A 72 34.72 -6.75 1.54
N ASP A 73 34.40 -7.16 2.75
CA ASP A 73 35.37 -7.61 3.74
C ASP A 73 35.82 -9.06 3.47
N SER A 74 36.88 -9.20 2.67
CA SER A 74 37.42 -10.50 2.29
C SER A 74 38.19 -11.20 3.40
N GLU A 75 38.65 -10.47 4.43
CA GLU A 75 39.46 -11.01 5.54
C GLU A 75 38.58 -11.50 6.70
N SER A 76 37.30 -11.14 6.72
CA SER A 76 36.38 -11.55 7.77
C SER A 76 36.09 -13.06 7.68
N GLU A 77 36.33 -13.78 8.75
CA GLU A 77 35.97 -15.20 8.91
C GLU A 77 34.52 -15.42 9.34
N LEU A 78 33.74 -14.35 9.53
CA LEU A 78 32.35 -14.42 9.99
C LEU A 78 31.42 -15.17 9.02
N ILE A 79 31.71 -15.11 7.73
CA ILE A 79 30.93 -15.77 6.68
C ILE A 79 31.85 -16.52 5.69
N SER A 80 31.40 -17.67 5.23
CA SER A 80 32.13 -18.45 4.22
C SER A 80 32.22 -17.73 2.88
N SER A 81 33.18 -18.12 2.03
CA SER A 81 33.30 -17.57 0.66
C SER A 81 32.04 -17.77 -0.18
N ILE A 82 31.36 -18.92 -0.03
CA ILE A 82 30.09 -19.23 -0.70
C ILE A 82 28.99 -18.28 -0.21
N CYS A 83 28.86 -18.09 1.11
CA CYS A 83 27.88 -17.16 1.67
C CYS A 83 28.13 -15.72 1.16
N ARG A 84 29.38 -15.27 1.12
CA ARG A 84 29.79 -13.96 0.62
C ARG A 84 29.39 -13.75 -0.83
N THR A 85 29.67 -14.71 -1.70
CA THR A 85 29.29 -14.66 -3.12
C THR A 85 27.78 -14.63 -3.28
N THR A 86 27.07 -15.50 -2.56
CA THR A 86 25.60 -15.54 -2.59
C THR A 86 24.99 -14.22 -2.13
N LEU A 87 25.48 -13.63 -1.04
CA LEU A 87 24.99 -12.30 -0.58
C LEU A 87 25.29 -11.19 -1.59
N ALA A 88 26.43 -11.26 -2.29
CA ALA A 88 26.76 -10.30 -3.36
C ALA A 88 25.77 -10.41 -4.54
N ASP A 89 25.39 -11.62 -4.93
CA ASP A 89 24.41 -11.86 -6.00
C ASP A 89 23.01 -11.33 -5.58
N LEU A 90 22.57 -11.64 -4.36
CA LEU A 90 21.31 -11.13 -3.81
C LEU A 90 21.31 -9.60 -3.70
N LEU A 91 22.44 -8.99 -3.35
CA LEU A 91 22.59 -7.53 -3.31
C LEU A 91 22.44 -6.90 -4.71
N ASN A 92 23.01 -7.53 -5.74
CA ASN A 92 22.85 -7.10 -7.12
C ASN A 92 21.40 -7.22 -7.58
N GLU A 93 20.70 -8.31 -7.24
CA GLU A 93 19.27 -8.46 -7.49
C GLU A 93 18.46 -7.35 -6.81
N LEU A 94 18.76 -7.03 -5.55
CA LEU A 94 18.11 -5.94 -4.82
C LEU A 94 18.23 -4.60 -5.55
N ARG A 95 19.42 -4.28 -6.04
CA ARG A 95 19.67 -3.04 -6.79
C ARG A 95 18.89 -2.99 -8.11
N VAL A 96 18.79 -4.11 -8.81
CA VAL A 96 17.96 -4.23 -10.02
C VAL A 96 16.48 -4.02 -9.69
N LEU A 97 15.96 -4.65 -8.64
CA LEU A 97 14.58 -4.47 -8.19
C LEU A 97 14.28 -3.02 -7.82
N GLN A 98 15.17 -2.37 -7.08
CA GLN A 98 15.03 -0.95 -6.73
C GLN A 98 14.97 -0.05 -7.96
N LYS A 99 15.84 -0.27 -8.94
CA LYS A 99 15.86 0.47 -10.21
C LYS A 99 14.52 0.29 -10.95
N ARG A 100 14.03 -0.94 -11.04
CA ARG A 100 12.72 -1.25 -11.69
C ARG A 100 11.55 -0.60 -10.97
N ILE A 101 11.53 -0.59 -9.64
CA ILE A 101 10.51 0.10 -8.84
C ILE A 101 10.53 1.60 -9.17
N LYS A 102 11.69 2.26 -9.10
CA LYS A 102 11.84 3.69 -9.42
C LYS A 102 11.37 4.02 -10.84
N THR A 103 11.73 3.20 -11.83
CA THR A 103 11.28 3.39 -13.21
C THR A 103 9.76 3.27 -13.34
N THR A 104 9.15 2.28 -12.67
CA THR A 104 7.70 2.11 -12.69
C THR A 104 6.98 3.27 -12.00
N GLU A 105 7.51 3.75 -10.88
CA GLU A 105 6.99 4.93 -10.17
C GLU A 105 7.11 6.20 -11.00
N ALA A 106 8.22 6.41 -11.70
CA ALA A 106 8.39 7.55 -12.60
C ALA A 106 7.36 7.55 -13.75
N ARG A 107 7.04 6.38 -14.32
CA ARG A 107 5.97 6.24 -15.32
C ARG A 107 4.59 6.59 -14.73
N LEU A 108 4.26 6.08 -13.55
CA LEU A 108 3.02 6.43 -12.86
C LEU A 108 2.92 7.93 -12.59
N LEU A 109 4.00 8.55 -12.11
CA LEU A 109 4.05 9.99 -11.86
C LEU A 109 3.82 10.81 -13.14
N SER A 110 4.39 10.40 -14.27
CA SER A 110 4.20 11.09 -15.55
C SER A 110 2.74 11.03 -16.04
N LEU A 111 2.07 9.92 -15.80
CA LEU A 111 0.64 9.77 -16.14
C LEU A 111 -0.26 10.56 -15.18
N THR A 112 0.10 10.60 -13.89
CA THR A 112 -0.65 11.37 -12.87
C THR A 112 -0.67 12.87 -13.17
N LYS A 113 0.46 13.42 -13.60
CA LYS A 113 0.59 14.87 -13.95
C LYS A 113 -0.25 15.30 -15.14
N LYS A 114 -0.71 14.38 -15.97
CA LYS A 114 -1.54 14.65 -17.15
C LYS A 114 -3.04 14.51 -16.86
N ASN A 115 -3.44 14.27 -15.63
CA ASN A 115 -4.81 13.96 -15.28
C ASN A 115 -5.32 14.87 -14.18
N ASP A 116 -6.25 15.77 -14.51
CA ASP A 116 -6.83 16.78 -13.63
C ASP A 116 -7.50 16.16 -12.37
N LEU A 117 -8.12 14.98 -12.51
CA LEU A 117 -8.71 14.28 -11.37
C LEU A 117 -7.63 13.84 -10.37
N CYS A 118 -6.47 13.43 -10.87
CA CYS A 118 -5.35 13.11 -10.02
C CYS A 118 -4.80 14.33 -9.28
N GLU A 119 -4.74 15.49 -9.95
CA GLU A 119 -4.30 16.73 -9.31
C GLU A 119 -5.28 17.17 -8.23
N ARG A 120 -6.58 17.13 -8.51
CA ARG A 120 -7.63 17.43 -7.53
C ARG A 120 -7.59 16.48 -6.32
N LEU A 121 -7.37 15.19 -6.53
CA LEU A 121 -7.26 14.23 -5.42
C LEU A 121 -6.03 14.49 -4.54
N GLN A 122 -4.95 14.98 -5.09
CA GLN A 122 -3.72 15.30 -4.35
C GLN A 122 -3.85 16.54 -3.44
N THR A 123 -4.91 17.32 -3.56
CA THR A 123 -5.21 18.38 -2.59
C THR A 123 -5.65 17.83 -1.23
N ILE A 124 -6.09 16.56 -1.19
CA ILE A 124 -6.52 15.91 0.04
C ILE A 124 -5.29 15.42 0.80
N PRO A 125 -5.10 15.83 2.08
CA PRO A 125 -3.99 15.36 2.90
C PRO A 125 -3.90 13.83 2.94
N GLY A 126 -2.69 13.29 2.72
CA GLY A 126 -2.44 11.85 2.70
C GLY A 126 -2.69 11.17 1.34
N ILE A 127 -3.24 11.87 0.35
CA ILE A 127 -3.36 11.35 -1.02
C ILE A 127 -2.21 11.89 -1.86
N GLY A 128 -1.20 11.05 -2.06
CA GLY A 128 -0.09 11.33 -2.97
C GLY A 128 -0.38 10.85 -4.40
N PRO A 129 0.56 11.09 -5.34
CA PRO A 129 0.39 10.72 -6.76
C PRO A 129 0.06 9.23 -6.98
N LEU A 130 0.67 8.33 -6.21
CA LEU A 130 0.38 6.89 -6.30
C LEU A 130 -1.05 6.56 -5.86
N SER A 131 -1.52 7.17 -4.78
CA SER A 131 -2.90 6.95 -4.30
C SER A 131 -3.91 7.57 -5.27
N ALA A 132 -3.64 8.77 -5.79
CA ALA A 132 -4.51 9.44 -6.74
C ALA A 132 -4.65 8.64 -8.05
N SER A 133 -3.55 8.22 -8.67
CA SER A 133 -3.59 7.43 -9.90
C SER A 133 -4.24 6.05 -9.70
N ALA A 134 -4.02 5.40 -8.55
CA ALA A 134 -4.67 4.14 -8.22
C ALA A 134 -6.19 4.32 -8.04
N LEU A 135 -6.65 5.40 -7.40
CA LEU A 135 -8.06 5.74 -7.24
C LEU A 135 -8.71 5.98 -8.61
N VAL A 136 -8.16 6.88 -9.41
CA VAL A 136 -8.72 7.23 -10.74
C VAL A 136 -8.81 6.00 -11.66
N SER A 137 -7.78 5.15 -11.67
CA SER A 137 -7.77 3.96 -12.51
C SER A 137 -8.69 2.84 -12.02
N SER A 138 -8.99 2.78 -10.71
CA SER A 138 -9.78 1.70 -10.13
C SER A 138 -11.26 2.03 -9.99
N VAL A 139 -11.58 3.28 -9.65
CA VAL A 139 -12.95 3.72 -9.36
C VAL A 139 -13.75 3.91 -10.66
N GLY A 140 -13.12 4.34 -11.74
CA GLY A 140 -13.81 4.67 -12.99
C GLY A 140 -14.70 5.89 -12.81
N ASP A 141 -16.01 5.70 -12.79
CA ASP A 141 -16.97 6.77 -12.59
C ASP A 141 -17.37 6.91 -11.11
N PRO A 142 -17.00 8.03 -10.44
CA PRO A 142 -17.37 8.28 -9.05
C PRO A 142 -18.88 8.40 -8.82
N SER A 143 -19.67 8.77 -9.86
CA SER A 143 -21.12 8.92 -9.77
C SER A 143 -21.85 7.60 -9.49
N SER A 144 -21.17 6.48 -9.71
CA SER A 144 -21.67 5.14 -9.38
C SER A 144 -21.88 4.93 -7.86
N PHE A 145 -21.27 5.78 -7.02
CA PHE A 145 -21.43 5.73 -5.56
C PHE A 145 -22.43 6.80 -5.09
N LYS A 146 -23.48 6.39 -4.40
CA LYS A 146 -24.50 7.30 -3.86
C LYS A 146 -23.92 8.27 -2.80
N ASN A 147 -22.88 7.84 -2.08
CA ASN A 147 -22.26 8.62 -1.01
C ASN A 147 -20.89 8.01 -0.61
N GLY A 148 -20.13 8.75 0.20
CA GLY A 148 -18.82 8.32 0.68
C GLY A 148 -18.84 7.03 1.53
N ARG A 149 -19.94 6.72 2.21
CA ARG A 149 -20.08 5.45 2.96
C ARG A 149 -20.12 4.25 2.02
N GLN A 150 -20.81 4.36 0.88
CA GLN A 150 -20.82 3.31 -0.13
C GLN A 150 -19.43 3.12 -0.76
N PHE A 151 -18.73 4.21 -1.03
CA PHE A 151 -17.35 4.17 -1.47
C PHE A 151 -16.43 3.51 -0.43
N ALA A 152 -16.51 3.89 0.84
CA ALA A 152 -15.76 3.25 1.93
C ALA A 152 -16.07 1.76 2.07
N ALA A 153 -17.34 1.36 1.85
CA ALA A 153 -17.76 -0.04 1.84
C ALA A 153 -17.10 -0.83 0.70
N SER A 154 -16.99 -0.25 -0.49
CA SER A 154 -16.33 -0.89 -1.65
C SER A 154 -14.84 -1.13 -1.41
N LEU A 155 -14.21 -0.33 -0.55
CA LEU A 155 -12.82 -0.49 -0.11
C LEU A 155 -12.67 -1.41 1.11
N GLY A 156 -13.79 -1.84 1.70
CA GLY A 156 -13.80 -2.67 2.89
C GLY A 156 -13.35 -1.95 4.17
N LEU A 157 -13.56 -0.63 4.24
CA LEU A 157 -13.25 0.21 5.41
C LEU A 157 -14.41 0.31 6.41
N VAL A 158 -15.60 -0.18 6.05
CA VAL A 158 -16.74 -0.22 6.96
C VAL A 158 -16.62 -1.33 8.00
N PRO A 159 -17.18 -1.16 9.21
CA PRO A 159 -17.17 -2.19 10.23
C PRO A 159 -17.87 -3.47 9.77
N ARG A 160 -17.32 -4.61 10.16
CA ARG A 160 -17.99 -5.91 10.00
C ARG A 160 -18.87 -6.18 11.22
N HIS A 161 -20.10 -6.54 10.97
CA HIS A 161 -21.03 -6.99 12.00
C HIS A 161 -21.04 -8.51 12.05
N SER A 162 -21.07 -9.06 13.25
CA SER A 162 -21.30 -10.49 13.50
C SER A 162 -22.45 -10.61 14.49
N GLY A 163 -23.52 -11.28 14.09
CA GLY A 163 -24.68 -11.50 14.94
C GLY A 163 -25.65 -12.48 14.31
N THR A 164 -26.34 -13.22 15.15
CA THR A 164 -27.36 -14.23 14.78
C THR A 164 -28.79 -13.69 14.87
N GLY A 165 -28.97 -12.36 14.80
CA GLY A 165 -30.28 -11.71 14.78
C GLY A 165 -30.91 -11.42 16.16
N GLY A 166 -30.27 -11.76 17.27
CA GLY A 166 -30.74 -11.42 18.62
C GLY A 166 -30.21 -10.06 19.10
N ALA A 167 -31.06 -9.30 19.83
CA ALA A 167 -30.76 -7.93 20.27
C ALA A 167 -29.46 -7.75 21.07
N HIS A 168 -28.95 -8.79 21.70
CA HIS A 168 -27.75 -8.73 22.56
C HIS A 168 -26.49 -9.41 21.96
N LYS A 169 -26.51 -9.88 20.71
CA LYS A 169 -25.41 -10.66 20.10
C LYS A 169 -24.72 -9.98 18.91
N ASN A 170 -25.10 -8.76 18.57
CA ASN A 170 -24.46 -8.02 17.50
C ASN A 170 -23.13 -7.44 17.98
N LYS A 171 -22.03 -8.08 17.57
CA LYS A 171 -20.67 -7.56 17.82
C LYS A 171 -20.19 -6.77 16.61
N ILE A 172 -19.75 -5.54 16.84
CA ILE A 172 -19.00 -4.75 15.85
C ILE A 172 -17.58 -5.27 15.90
N LEU A 173 -17.13 -5.85 14.79
CA LEU A 173 -15.77 -6.32 14.59
C LEU A 173 -14.95 -5.23 13.90
N GLY A 174 -13.67 -5.49 13.65
CA GLY A 174 -12.85 -4.60 12.82
C GLY A 174 -13.43 -4.38 11.43
N ILE A 175 -12.73 -3.64 10.58
CA ILE A 175 -13.17 -3.38 9.19
C ILE A 175 -13.41 -4.68 8.42
N SER A 176 -14.32 -4.63 7.45
CA SER A 176 -14.74 -5.80 6.68
C SER A 176 -13.62 -6.42 5.85
N LYS A 177 -12.65 -5.61 5.43
CA LYS A 177 -11.53 -5.97 4.54
C LYS A 177 -11.98 -6.57 3.20
N ARG A 178 -13.26 -6.46 2.86
CA ARG A 178 -13.80 -6.85 1.55
C ARG A 178 -13.55 -5.71 0.55
N GLY A 179 -13.23 -6.04 -0.70
CA GLY A 179 -12.94 -5.06 -1.74
C GLY A 179 -11.45 -4.90 -2.03
N ASP A 180 -11.07 -3.80 -2.68
CA ASP A 180 -9.70 -3.57 -3.17
C ASP A 180 -8.70 -3.39 -2.01
N SER A 181 -7.88 -4.43 -1.80
CA SER A 181 -6.87 -4.44 -0.74
C SER A 181 -5.71 -3.48 -1.02
N TYR A 182 -5.39 -3.24 -2.28
CA TYR A 182 -4.30 -2.35 -2.66
C TYR A 182 -4.67 -0.89 -2.42
N LEU A 183 -5.85 -0.46 -2.87
CA LEU A 183 -6.36 0.89 -2.58
C LEU A 183 -6.49 1.12 -1.08
N ARG A 184 -7.07 0.17 -0.35
CA ARG A 184 -7.17 0.27 1.11
C ARG A 184 -5.80 0.45 1.76
N GLN A 185 -4.79 -0.32 1.33
CA GLN A 185 -3.43 -0.18 1.84
C GLN A 185 -2.86 1.22 1.58
N LEU A 186 -2.98 1.75 0.37
CA LEU A 186 -2.50 3.08 0.02
C LEU A 186 -3.17 4.17 0.87
N LEU A 187 -4.49 4.11 1.01
CA LEU A 187 -5.25 5.09 1.80
C LEU A 187 -4.90 5.04 3.29
N VAL A 188 -4.81 3.84 3.87
CA VAL A 188 -4.40 3.69 5.27
C VAL A 188 -2.97 4.17 5.51
N HIS A 189 -2.04 3.94 4.57
CA HIS A 189 -0.68 4.49 4.67
C HIS A 189 -0.68 6.01 4.55
N GLY A 190 -1.47 6.58 3.64
CA GLY A 190 -1.64 8.02 3.53
C GLY A 190 -2.18 8.64 4.82
N ALA A 191 -3.25 8.07 5.38
CA ALA A 191 -3.82 8.51 6.65
C ALA A 191 -2.80 8.43 7.81
N ARG A 192 -2.02 7.35 7.89
CA ARG A 192 -0.96 7.21 8.89
C ARG A 192 0.10 8.32 8.78
N THR A 193 0.47 8.69 7.56
CA THR A 193 1.42 9.79 7.33
C THR A 193 0.83 11.12 7.83
N VAL A 194 -0.45 11.39 7.58
CA VAL A 194 -1.14 12.58 8.11
C VAL A 194 -1.12 12.60 9.62
N ILE A 195 -1.49 11.48 10.27
CA ILE A 195 -1.49 11.38 11.74
C ILE A 195 -0.10 11.56 12.32
N GLN A 196 0.95 11.07 11.65
CA GLN A 196 2.34 11.21 12.08
C GLN A 196 2.78 12.68 12.14
N HIS A 197 2.25 13.52 11.24
CA HIS A 197 2.62 14.91 11.11
C HIS A 197 1.54 15.88 11.66
N VAL A 198 0.46 15.35 12.26
CA VAL A 198 -0.69 16.14 12.69
C VAL A 198 -0.32 17.19 13.74
N ASP A 199 0.66 16.89 14.59
CA ASP A 199 1.09 17.80 15.65
C ASP A 199 1.76 19.08 15.13
N LYS A 200 2.23 19.07 13.87
CA LYS A 200 2.81 20.23 13.16
C LYS A 200 1.76 21.09 12.44
N ARG A 201 0.50 20.70 12.48
CA ARG A 201 -0.62 21.39 11.82
C ARG A 201 -1.51 22.05 12.85
N CYS A 202 -2.07 23.25 12.50
CA CYS A 202 -2.95 24.03 13.36
C CYS A 202 -4.30 24.32 12.70
N ASP A 203 -4.71 23.52 11.71
CA ASP A 203 -6.01 23.64 11.06
C ASP A 203 -7.10 22.83 11.79
N PRO A 204 -8.40 23.13 11.56
CA PRO A 204 -9.52 22.46 12.23
C PRO A 204 -9.53 20.94 12.04
N GLU A 205 -9.07 20.46 10.86
CA GLU A 205 -8.95 19.02 10.58
C GLU A 205 -7.89 18.37 11.47
N ALA A 206 -6.74 19.03 11.64
CA ALA A 206 -5.68 18.54 12.50
C ALA A 206 -6.13 18.45 13.97
N GLU A 207 -6.88 19.43 14.47
CA GLU A 207 -7.45 19.37 15.82
C GLU A 207 -8.42 18.21 16.00
N TRP A 208 -9.28 17.98 15.00
CA TRP A 208 -10.18 16.85 15.02
C TRP A 208 -9.42 15.50 15.02
N ILE A 209 -8.36 15.39 14.20
CA ILE A 209 -7.52 14.17 14.15
C ILE A 209 -6.79 13.96 15.48
N LYS A 210 -6.27 15.02 16.13
CA LYS A 210 -5.63 14.93 17.44
C LYS A 210 -6.61 14.37 18.49
N LYS A 211 -7.80 14.93 18.60
CA LYS A 211 -8.87 14.44 19.49
C LYS A 211 -9.24 12.98 19.21
N LEU A 212 -9.33 12.61 17.94
CA LEU A 212 -9.63 11.24 17.54
C LEU A 212 -8.49 10.26 17.88
N LYS A 213 -7.24 10.67 17.71
CA LYS A 213 -6.02 9.92 18.08
C LYS A 213 -5.97 9.63 19.59
N GLU A 214 -6.32 10.62 20.41
CA GLU A 214 -6.39 10.47 21.87
C GLU A 214 -7.53 9.52 22.28
N ALA A 215 -8.71 9.65 21.68
CA ALA A 215 -9.89 8.87 22.04
C ALA A 215 -9.85 7.42 21.52
N LYS A 216 -9.30 7.17 20.33
CA LYS A 216 -9.38 5.88 19.62
C LYS A 216 -8.03 5.18 19.47
N GLY A 217 -6.94 5.88 19.65
CA GLY A 217 -5.58 5.41 19.41
C GLY A 217 -5.21 5.40 17.92
N TRP A 218 -3.92 5.33 17.64
CA TRP A 218 -3.31 5.50 16.31
C TRP A 218 -3.95 4.67 15.19
N ASN A 219 -4.06 3.36 15.37
CA ASN A 219 -4.51 2.48 14.29
C ASN A 219 -6.00 2.64 13.94
N LYS A 220 -6.84 2.97 14.93
CA LYS A 220 -8.28 3.22 14.69
C LYS A 220 -8.52 4.58 14.06
N THR A 221 -7.67 5.56 14.35
CA THR A 221 -7.73 6.88 13.73
C THR A 221 -7.34 6.84 12.25
N ALA A 222 -6.44 5.93 11.86
CA ALA A 222 -5.99 5.78 10.47
C ALA A 222 -7.00 5.06 9.56
N VAL A 223 -8.05 4.50 10.11
CA VAL A 223 -9.11 3.76 9.39
C VAL A 223 -10.43 4.51 9.44
#